data_256e6c73eb0c53d8e566743262ef4bc8
#
_entry.id   256e6c73eb0c53d8e566743262ef4bc8
#
_cell.length_a   1.000
_cell.length_b   1.000
_cell.length_c   1.000
_cell.angle_alpha   90.00
_cell.angle_beta   90.00
_cell.angle_gamma   90.00
#
_symmetry.space_group_name_H-M   'P 1'
#
loop_
_entity.id
_entity.type
_entity.pdbx_description
1 polymer ?
#
loop_
_entity_poly.entity_id
_entity_poly.type
_entity_poly.pdbx_seq_one_letter_code
_entity_poly.pdbx_strand_id
1 'polypeptide(L)'
;MSPEPVWEAVIRLAASDVLNLNDREHWRLRANKSKYIRQLAEQIARASRAPHLKRALLTVEIAFPDRKRRDSHNWMATVKPIVDGLVDAGVLPDDDAKHLLGPDLRRHPEVTKKRLAQPVYEFHLSLYDRGGLS
;
A
#
# COMPACT_ATOMS: atom_id res chain seq x y z
N MET A 1 -18.21 -0.30 -15.55
CA MET A 1 -17.02 -0.43 -14.70
C MET A 1 -16.28 -1.71 -15.06
N SER A 2 -14.99 -1.63 -15.23
CA SER A 2 -14.19 -2.82 -15.52
C SER A 2 -14.00 -3.66 -14.27
N PRO A 3 -14.13 -5.02 -14.34
CA PRO A 3 -13.75 -5.90 -13.24
C PRO A 3 -12.23 -6.06 -13.12
N GLU A 4 -11.48 -5.56 -14.08
CA GLU A 4 -10.03 -5.62 -14.10
C GLU A 4 -9.44 -4.39 -13.42
N PRO A 5 -8.30 -4.53 -12.73
CA PRO A 5 -7.63 -3.33 -12.20
C PRO A 5 -7.12 -2.46 -13.35
N VAL A 6 -7.22 -1.16 -13.16
CA VAL A 6 -6.70 -0.18 -14.13
C VAL A 6 -5.23 0.13 -13.86
N TRP A 7 -4.71 -0.28 -12.73
CA TRP A 7 -3.31 -0.10 -12.35
C TRP A 7 -2.94 -1.10 -11.27
N GLU A 8 -1.76 -1.66 -11.37
CA GLU A 8 -1.20 -2.55 -10.37
C GLU A 8 0.25 -2.16 -10.10
N ALA A 9 0.69 -2.33 -8.87
CA ALA A 9 2.08 -2.09 -8.49
C ALA A 9 2.44 -2.94 -7.28
N VAL A 10 3.73 -3.17 -7.10
CA VAL A 10 4.25 -3.87 -5.93
C VAL A 10 5.23 -2.94 -5.23
N ILE A 11 5.00 -2.70 -3.95
CA ILE A 11 5.92 -1.95 -3.11
C ILE A 11 6.65 -2.94 -2.21
N ARG A 12 7.97 -3.03 -2.37
CA ARG A 12 8.82 -3.90 -1.56
C ARG A 12 9.46 -3.09 -0.46
N LEU A 13 9.34 -3.58 0.77
CA LEU A 13 9.91 -2.94 1.94
C LEU A 13 10.71 -3.95 2.74
N ALA A 14 11.90 -3.56 3.17
CA ALA A 14 12.66 -4.36 4.14
C ALA A 14 11.88 -4.44 5.46
N ALA A 15 12.11 -5.50 6.21
CA ALA A 15 11.47 -5.68 7.52
C ALA A 15 11.73 -4.49 8.46
N SER A 16 12.88 -3.84 8.32
CA SER A 16 13.24 -2.66 9.13
C SER A 16 12.46 -1.40 8.75
N ASP A 17 11.80 -1.39 7.59
CA ASP A 17 11.10 -0.19 7.07
C ASP A 17 9.58 -0.26 7.22
N VAL A 18 9.04 -1.43 7.57
CA VAL A 18 7.59 -1.57 7.71
C VAL A 18 7.10 -1.12 9.08
N LEU A 19 5.84 -0.73 9.14
CA LEU A 19 5.14 -0.35 10.36
C LEU A 19 4.03 -1.34 10.63
N ASN A 20 3.91 -1.75 11.91
CA ASN A 20 2.85 -2.63 12.39
C ASN A 20 2.14 -1.93 13.54
N LEU A 21 0.83 -2.09 13.67
CA LEU A 21 0.05 -1.47 14.75
C LEU A 21 0.50 -1.91 16.13
N ASN A 22 1.10 -3.11 16.24
CA ASN A 22 1.59 -3.66 17.50
C ASN A 22 3.00 -3.20 17.88
N ASP A 23 3.71 -2.52 16.99
CA ASP A 23 5.06 -2.05 17.26
C ASP A 23 5.04 -0.88 18.21
N ARG A 24 6.01 -0.87 19.14
CA ARG A 24 6.18 0.19 20.15
C ARG A 24 7.44 0.99 19.89
N GLU A 25 7.70 1.27 18.64
CA GLU A 25 8.85 2.07 18.27
C GLU A 25 8.69 3.53 18.71
N HIS A 26 9.83 4.21 18.90
CA HIS A 26 9.83 5.63 19.19
C HIS A 26 9.09 6.40 18.09
N TRP A 27 8.32 7.42 18.46
CA TRP A 27 7.48 8.16 17.53
C TRP A 27 8.25 8.80 16.37
N ARG A 28 9.50 9.24 16.61
CA ARG A 28 10.33 9.81 15.54
C ARG A 28 10.70 8.77 14.48
N LEU A 29 11.02 7.56 14.92
CA LEU A 29 11.31 6.47 14.01
C LEU A 29 10.09 6.10 13.20
N ARG A 30 8.92 6.03 13.83
CA ARG A 30 7.66 5.77 13.13
C ARG A 30 7.36 6.86 12.11
N ALA A 31 7.55 8.14 12.48
CA ALA A 31 7.33 9.25 11.58
C ALA A 31 8.27 9.20 10.37
N ASN A 32 9.54 8.85 10.58
CA ASN A 32 10.51 8.73 9.52
C ASN A 32 10.17 7.57 8.57
N LYS A 33 9.74 6.44 9.09
CA LYS A 33 9.29 5.30 8.28
C LYS A 33 8.05 5.66 7.47
N SER A 34 7.07 6.31 8.08
CA SER A 34 5.86 6.77 7.38
C SER A 34 6.20 7.70 6.22
N LYS A 35 7.09 8.65 6.47
CA LYS A 35 7.53 9.60 5.44
C LYS A 35 8.23 8.89 4.28
N TYR A 36 9.11 7.94 4.59
CA TYR A 36 9.81 7.15 3.57
C TYR A 36 8.82 6.36 2.72
N ILE A 37 7.88 5.64 3.35
CA ILE A 37 6.88 4.83 2.65
C ILE A 37 6.01 5.71 1.76
N ARG A 38 5.56 6.85 2.28
CA ARG A 38 4.73 7.81 1.55
C ARG A 38 5.44 8.33 0.29
N GLN A 39 6.71 8.71 0.42
CA GLN A 39 7.50 9.20 -0.71
C GLN A 39 7.75 8.09 -1.73
N LEU A 40 8.02 6.87 -1.28
CA LEU A 40 8.23 5.73 -2.17
C LEU A 40 6.97 5.42 -2.97
N ALA A 41 5.80 5.41 -2.33
CA ALA A 41 4.53 5.17 -3.00
C ALA A 41 4.25 6.27 -4.05
N GLU A 42 4.50 7.52 -3.71
CA GLU A 42 4.35 8.62 -4.66
C GLU A 42 5.26 8.43 -5.87
N GLN A 43 6.52 8.10 -5.65
CA GLN A 43 7.49 7.89 -6.74
C GLN A 43 7.09 6.74 -7.64
N ILE A 44 6.66 5.62 -7.05
CA ILE A 44 6.21 4.45 -7.81
C ILE A 44 4.99 4.79 -8.66
N ALA A 45 4.01 5.50 -8.08
CA ALA A 45 2.81 5.89 -8.81
C ALA A 45 3.15 6.79 -10.00
N ARG A 46 4.03 7.77 -9.81
CA ARG A 46 4.44 8.67 -10.89
C ARG A 46 5.25 7.95 -11.96
N ALA A 47 6.22 7.12 -11.56
CA ALA A 47 7.08 6.39 -12.49
C ALA A 47 6.30 5.37 -13.33
N SER A 48 5.29 4.73 -12.77
CA SER A 48 4.43 3.77 -13.45
C SER A 48 3.23 4.41 -14.14
N ARG A 49 3.13 5.74 -14.12
CA ARG A 49 2.04 6.50 -14.74
C ARG A 49 0.67 6.05 -14.25
N ALA A 50 0.52 5.95 -12.94
CA ALA A 50 -0.76 5.60 -12.34
C ALA A 50 -1.84 6.60 -12.80
N PRO A 51 -3.07 6.12 -13.07
CA PRO A 51 -4.13 6.99 -13.55
C PRO A 51 -4.61 7.96 -12.47
N HIS A 52 -5.28 9.03 -12.89
CA HIS A 52 -5.96 9.96 -12.01
C HIS A 52 -7.44 9.60 -12.02
N LEU A 53 -7.95 9.13 -10.90
CA LEU A 53 -9.34 8.66 -10.80
C LEU A 53 -10.12 9.52 -9.84
N LYS A 54 -11.40 9.72 -10.12
CA LYS A 54 -12.29 10.44 -9.21
C LYS A 54 -12.66 9.59 -8.01
N ARG A 55 -12.82 8.29 -8.24
CA ARG A 55 -13.18 7.32 -7.23
C ARG A 55 -12.61 5.97 -7.60
N ALA A 56 -12.04 5.27 -6.64
CA ALA A 56 -11.41 3.97 -6.87
C ALA A 56 -11.58 3.04 -5.69
N LEU A 57 -11.54 1.75 -5.98
CA LEU A 57 -11.33 0.71 -4.97
C LEU A 57 -9.86 0.34 -4.98
N LEU A 58 -9.23 0.35 -3.82
CA LEU A 58 -7.87 -0.13 -3.64
C LEU A 58 -7.90 -1.44 -2.87
N THR A 59 -7.26 -2.47 -3.44
CA THR A 59 -7.00 -3.71 -2.73
C THR A 59 -5.50 -3.83 -2.52
N VAL A 60 -5.11 -4.38 -1.37
CA VAL A 60 -3.71 -4.58 -1.02
C VAL A 60 -3.54 -6.02 -0.53
N GLU A 61 -2.81 -6.81 -1.31
CA GLU A 61 -2.42 -8.14 -0.86
C GLU A 61 -1.00 -8.08 -0.33
N ILE A 62 -0.82 -8.53 0.90
CA ILE A 62 0.48 -8.44 1.59
C ILE A 62 1.15 -9.81 1.56
N ALA A 63 2.30 -9.89 0.89
CA ALA A 63 3.15 -11.06 0.89
C ALA A 63 4.18 -10.93 2.00
N PHE A 64 4.14 -11.87 2.94
CA PHE A 64 5.02 -11.89 4.11
C PHE A 64 6.26 -12.73 3.83
N PRO A 65 7.34 -12.55 4.60
CA PRO A 65 8.58 -13.30 4.38
C PRO A 65 8.51 -14.76 4.82
N ASP A 66 7.45 -15.17 5.51
CA ASP A 66 7.24 -16.54 5.96
C ASP A 66 5.75 -16.83 6.10
N ARG A 67 5.41 -18.06 6.53
CA ARG A 67 4.02 -18.50 6.64
C ARG A 67 3.45 -18.38 8.05
N LYS A 68 4.14 -17.68 8.94
CA LYS A 68 3.63 -17.43 10.28
C LYS A 68 2.27 -16.74 10.22
N ARG A 69 1.41 -17.05 11.18
CA ARG A 69 0.11 -16.40 11.29
C ARG A 69 0.30 -14.90 11.53
N ARG A 70 -0.35 -14.09 10.70
CA ARG A 70 -0.35 -12.64 10.82
C ARG A 70 -1.74 -12.12 10.50
N ASP A 71 -2.16 -11.13 11.25
CA ASP A 71 -3.40 -10.42 10.97
C ASP A 71 -3.09 -9.28 9.99
N SER A 72 -3.63 -9.37 8.78
CA SER A 72 -3.40 -8.37 7.75
C SER A 72 -3.81 -6.97 8.19
N HIS A 73 -4.84 -6.86 9.04
CA HIS A 73 -5.31 -5.58 9.55
C HIS A 73 -4.24 -4.81 10.33
N ASN A 74 -3.36 -5.51 11.04
CA ASN A 74 -2.27 -4.87 11.78
C ASN A 74 -1.28 -4.11 10.88
N TRP A 75 -1.32 -4.36 9.60
CA TRP A 75 -0.41 -3.74 8.63
C TRP A 75 -0.98 -2.46 8.03
N MET A 76 -2.14 -2.02 8.49
CA MET A 76 -2.71 -0.74 8.07
C MET A 76 -1.76 0.42 8.39
N ALA A 77 -0.92 0.28 9.42
CA ALA A 77 0.10 1.28 9.76
C ALA A 77 1.09 1.54 8.61
N THR A 78 1.37 0.50 7.79
CA THR A 78 2.20 0.66 6.58
C THR A 78 1.35 1.10 5.39
N VAL A 79 0.13 0.60 5.27
CA VAL A 79 -0.74 0.88 4.12
C VAL A 79 -1.21 2.33 4.12
N LYS A 80 -1.45 2.92 5.29
CA LYS A 80 -1.91 4.31 5.36
C LYS A 80 -0.93 5.29 4.68
N PRO A 81 0.38 5.28 4.97
CA PRO A 81 1.31 6.15 4.23
C PRO A 81 1.40 5.80 2.74
N ILE A 82 1.18 4.54 2.34
CA ILE A 82 1.10 4.18 0.92
C ILE A 82 -0.08 4.95 0.28
N VAL A 83 -1.25 4.91 0.89
CA VAL A 83 -2.43 5.64 0.39
C VAL A 83 -2.14 7.14 0.30
N ASP A 84 -1.51 7.70 1.33
CA ASP A 84 -1.16 9.13 1.33
C ASP A 84 -0.23 9.47 0.15
N GLY A 85 0.72 8.59 -0.16
CA GLY A 85 1.59 8.76 -1.31
C GLY A 85 0.85 8.70 -2.65
N LEU A 86 -0.16 7.84 -2.77
CA LEU A 86 -1.00 7.80 -3.97
C LEU A 86 -1.79 9.10 -4.14
N VAL A 87 -2.31 9.65 -3.05
CA VAL A 87 -2.99 10.95 -3.07
C VAL A 87 -2.01 12.07 -3.47
N ASP A 88 -0.80 12.05 -2.92
CA ASP A 88 0.25 13.02 -3.28
C ASP A 88 0.58 12.96 -4.77
N ALA A 89 0.54 11.78 -5.37
CA ALA A 89 0.77 11.59 -6.82
C ALA A 89 -0.45 11.97 -7.67
N GLY A 90 -1.56 12.33 -7.06
CA GLY A 90 -2.77 12.72 -7.78
C GLY A 90 -3.60 11.53 -8.28
N VAL A 91 -3.33 10.32 -7.81
CA VAL A 91 -4.10 9.14 -8.22
C VAL A 91 -5.56 9.29 -7.77
N LEU A 92 -5.78 9.87 -6.62
CA LEU A 92 -7.09 10.20 -6.06
C LEU A 92 -7.07 11.63 -5.53
N PRO A 93 -8.21 12.34 -5.54
CA PRO A 93 -8.26 13.69 -4.95
C PRO A 93 -8.05 13.69 -3.45
N ASP A 94 -8.48 12.63 -2.76
CA ASP A 94 -8.37 12.48 -1.31
C ASP A 94 -8.59 11.02 -0.95
N ASP A 95 -8.31 10.66 0.30
CA ASP A 95 -8.51 9.31 0.82
C ASP A 95 -9.86 9.14 1.55
N ASP A 96 -10.74 10.09 1.47
CA ASP A 96 -12.06 10.02 2.10
C ASP A 96 -12.99 9.03 1.38
N ALA A 97 -14.11 8.72 2.01
CA ALA A 97 -15.06 7.73 1.51
C ALA A 97 -15.71 8.12 0.16
N LYS A 98 -15.64 9.39 -0.23
CA LYS A 98 -16.16 9.85 -1.52
C LYS A 98 -15.25 9.42 -2.68
N HIS A 99 -13.98 9.26 -2.42
CA HIS A 99 -12.96 9.04 -3.45
C HIS A 99 -12.30 7.67 -3.36
N LEU A 100 -12.21 7.10 -2.15
CA LEU A 100 -11.53 5.84 -1.93
C LEU A 100 -12.44 4.83 -1.24
N LEU A 101 -12.59 3.66 -1.87
CA LEU A 101 -13.17 2.47 -1.26
C LEU A 101 -12.02 1.57 -0.82
N GLY A 102 -12.07 1.10 0.42
CA GLY A 102 -10.98 0.38 1.04
C GLY A 102 -10.01 1.32 1.75
N PRO A 103 -8.72 0.97 1.88
CA PRO A 103 -8.08 -0.19 1.28
C PRO A 103 -8.54 -1.51 1.90
N ASP A 104 -8.75 -2.50 1.05
CA ASP A 104 -9.09 -3.86 1.45
C ASP A 104 -7.80 -4.66 1.55
N LEU A 105 -7.43 -5.05 2.76
CA LEU A 105 -6.17 -5.72 3.06
C LEU A 105 -6.39 -7.23 3.17
N ARG A 106 -5.59 -7.98 2.41
CA ARG A 106 -5.61 -9.44 2.45
C ARG A 106 -4.19 -9.97 2.42
N ARG A 107 -4.04 -11.21 2.87
CA ARG A 107 -2.77 -11.91 2.77
C ARG A 107 -2.60 -12.45 1.36
N HIS A 108 -1.44 -12.16 0.75
CA HIS A 108 -1.07 -12.79 -0.52
C HIS A 108 -0.81 -14.28 -0.29
N PRO A 109 -1.22 -15.16 -1.22
CA PRO A 109 -1.05 -16.61 -1.03
C PRO A 109 0.40 -17.08 -1.01
N GLU A 110 1.32 -16.30 -1.54
CA GLU A 110 2.74 -16.66 -1.59
C GLU A 110 3.55 -15.85 -0.59
N VAL A 111 4.67 -16.41 -0.16
CA VAL A 111 5.67 -15.71 0.64
C VAL A 111 6.66 -15.02 -0.29
N THR A 112 7.31 -13.97 0.21
CA THR A 112 8.33 -13.27 -0.55
C THR A 112 9.61 -14.08 -0.62
N LYS A 113 10.40 -13.83 -1.67
CA LYS A 113 11.75 -14.38 -1.75
C LYS A 113 12.71 -13.48 -0.97
N LYS A 114 13.58 -14.09 -0.18
CA LYS A 114 14.63 -13.35 0.51
C LYS A 114 15.57 -12.72 -0.51
N ARG A 115 15.88 -11.45 -0.33
CA ARG A 115 16.90 -10.76 -1.11
C ARG A 115 18.06 -10.42 -0.19
N LEU A 116 19.27 -10.84 -0.56
CA LEU A 116 20.49 -10.62 0.22
C LEU A 116 20.34 -11.06 1.69
N ALA A 117 19.66 -12.20 1.90
CA ALA A 117 19.36 -12.77 3.21
C ALA A 117 18.53 -11.88 4.13
N GLN A 118 17.90 -10.84 3.61
CA GLN A 118 17.03 -9.94 4.39
C GLN A 118 15.56 -10.29 4.16
N PRO A 119 14.74 -10.31 5.22
CA PRO A 119 13.29 -10.47 5.05
C PRO A 119 12.70 -9.25 4.35
N VAL A 120 11.81 -9.53 3.41
CA VAL A 120 11.15 -8.50 2.61
C VAL A 120 9.65 -8.68 2.72
N TYR A 121 8.93 -7.57 2.79
CA TYR A 121 7.46 -7.51 2.71
C TYR A 121 7.09 -6.92 1.36
N GLU A 122 6.10 -7.49 0.69
CA GLU A 122 5.60 -6.96 -0.58
C GLU A 122 4.13 -6.59 -0.45
N PHE A 123 3.82 -5.37 -0.83
CA PHE A 123 2.46 -4.85 -0.83
C PHE A 123 2.00 -4.76 -2.28
N HIS A 124 1.14 -5.70 -2.67
CA HIS A 124 0.60 -5.80 -4.02
C HIS A 124 -0.65 -4.95 -4.12
N LEU A 125 -0.55 -3.84 -4.80
CA LEU A 125 -1.63 -2.87 -4.95
C LEU A 125 -2.39 -3.14 -6.24
N SER A 126 -3.71 -3.13 -6.16
CA SER A 126 -4.59 -3.16 -7.34
C SER A 126 -5.61 -2.06 -7.19
N LEU A 127 -5.73 -1.23 -8.23
CA LEU A 127 -6.62 -0.08 -8.25
C LEU A 127 -7.69 -0.31 -9.30
N TYR A 128 -8.96 -0.16 -8.89
CA TYR A 128 -10.11 -0.36 -9.75
C TYR A 128 -10.88 0.95 -9.89
N ASP A 129 -11.16 1.35 -11.11
CA ASP A 129 -11.95 2.55 -11.35
C ASP A 129 -13.40 2.28 -10.95
N ARG A 130 -13.92 3.07 -10.04
CA ARG A 130 -15.32 3.00 -9.59
C ARG A 130 -16.12 4.21 -10.04
N GLY A 131 -15.55 5.03 -10.92
CA GLY A 131 -16.20 6.17 -11.52
C GLY A 131 -16.79 7.13 -10.50
N GLY A 132 -16.55 8.40 -10.65
CA GLY A 132 -17.30 9.39 -9.92
C GLY A 132 -18.64 9.55 -10.59
N LEU A 133 -19.72 9.68 -9.81
CA LEU A 133 -20.95 10.23 -10.33
C LEU A 133 -20.66 11.67 -10.72
N SER A 134 -20.78 11.93 -11.98
CA SER A 134 -20.64 13.28 -12.47
C SER A 134 -21.87 14.10 -12.04
#